data_4f9c8c09991d2d580d3a25c9ecf48967
#
_entry.id   4f9c8c09991d2d580d3a25c9ecf48967
#
_cell.length_a   1.000
_cell.length_b   1.000
_cell.length_c   1.000
_cell.angle_alpha   90.00
_cell.angle_beta   90.00
_cell.angle_gamma   90.00
#
_symmetry.space_group_name_H-M   'P 1'
#
loop_
_entity.id
_entity.type
_entity.pdbx_description
1 polymer ?
#
loop_
_entity_poly.entity_id
_entity_poly.type
_entity_poly.pdbx_seq_one_letter_code
_entity_poly.pdbx_strand_id
1 'polypeptide(L)'
;MIDAAPQSFYISGEDQDIVTLYFSNAPKGGVLVKKVSAADNSPLSDVEFLVTKSDGSVVGDANGKFVTDSTGSFLVEGVEPGTTLVIKETRAKPGFLLDDAPQTVQVKEGQTVTVEFRNQPLGNLVIEKWGRNGSTEVPLEGVKFEIKYANGQYVDAAGGTLSSNGIYYSDSTGKVILSGITGTVVVTELESVPGYTIDPDSQSQTVTINPNDTQTIRFYNNAVGARMHGPCRGPSSYPSWRSPP
;
A
#
# COMPACT_ATOMS: atom_id res chain seq x y z
N MET A 1 -1.48 39.69 -9.40
CA MET A 1 -1.37 40.06 -10.85
C MET A 1 -0.96 41.51 -10.90
N ILE A 2 0.03 41.87 -11.71
CA ILE A 2 0.34 43.23 -12.01
C ILE A 2 -0.59 43.64 -13.15
N ASP A 3 -1.29 44.74 -12.99
CA ASP A 3 -2.03 45.34 -14.13
C ASP A 3 -1.02 45.87 -15.14
N ALA A 4 -0.72 45.05 -16.14
CA ALA A 4 0.25 45.35 -17.19
C ALA A 4 -0.42 45.98 -18.43
N ALA A 5 -1.73 46.16 -18.39
CA ALA A 5 -2.44 46.82 -19.51
C ALA A 5 -2.01 48.27 -19.62
N PRO A 6 -1.49 48.71 -20.78
CA PRO A 6 -1.15 50.12 -20.96
C PRO A 6 -2.42 50.94 -20.91
N GLN A 7 -2.39 52.00 -20.11
CA GLN A 7 -3.45 52.98 -20.08
C GLN A 7 -3.04 54.18 -20.98
N SER A 8 -3.86 54.51 -21.94
CA SER A 8 -3.64 55.67 -22.80
C SER A 8 -4.58 56.79 -22.40
N PHE A 9 -4.07 57.98 -22.30
CA PHE A 9 -4.84 59.15 -21.97
C PHE A 9 -4.41 60.33 -22.84
N TYR A 10 -5.32 61.26 -23.04
CA TYR A 10 -5.08 62.48 -23.77
C TYR A 10 -5.01 63.67 -22.80
N ILE A 11 -4.02 64.52 -22.97
CA ILE A 11 -3.88 65.80 -22.23
C ILE A 11 -4.26 66.93 -23.21
N SER A 12 -5.27 67.71 -22.88
CA SER A 12 -5.79 68.69 -23.72
C SER A 12 -4.88 69.95 -23.87
N GLY A 13 -3.90 70.09 -22.97
CA GLY A 13 -2.99 71.22 -22.91
C GLY A 13 -3.58 72.43 -22.21
N GLU A 14 -4.76 72.32 -21.60
CA GLU A 14 -5.36 73.37 -20.76
C GLU A 14 -4.67 73.33 -19.38
N ASP A 15 -4.31 74.53 -18.85
CA ASP A 15 -3.78 74.64 -17.48
C ASP A 15 -4.82 74.13 -16.48
N GLN A 16 -4.53 72.99 -15.82
CA GLN A 16 -5.27 72.29 -14.75
C GLN A 16 -5.93 70.96 -15.10
N ASP A 17 -5.70 70.40 -16.28
CA ASP A 17 -6.12 69.01 -16.55
C ASP A 17 -5.31 68.00 -15.74
N ILE A 18 -5.92 67.46 -14.68
CA ILE A 18 -5.33 66.37 -13.87
C ILE A 18 -5.97 65.07 -14.34
N VAL A 19 -5.13 64.19 -14.91
CA VAL A 19 -5.56 62.83 -15.25
C VAL A 19 -5.07 61.90 -14.13
N THR A 20 -6.02 61.24 -13.47
CA THR A 20 -5.70 60.24 -12.42
C THR A 20 -5.77 58.83 -13.00
N LEU A 21 -4.67 58.10 -12.94
CA LEU A 21 -4.58 56.71 -13.36
C LEU A 21 -4.64 55.82 -12.15
N TYR A 22 -5.45 54.77 -12.21
CA TYR A 22 -5.58 53.77 -11.16
C TYR A 22 -4.99 52.44 -11.65
N PHE A 23 -4.02 51.94 -10.92
CA PHE A 23 -3.47 50.61 -11.12
C PHE A 23 -3.83 49.78 -9.93
N SER A 24 -4.39 48.61 -10.17
CA SER A 24 -4.70 47.63 -9.11
C SER A 24 -3.88 46.37 -9.28
N ASN A 25 -3.34 45.89 -8.20
CA ASN A 25 -2.66 44.60 -8.18
C ASN A 25 -3.44 43.64 -7.29
N ALA A 26 -3.72 42.46 -7.80
CA ALA A 26 -4.31 41.38 -7.01
C ALA A 26 -3.21 40.61 -6.24
N PRO A 27 -3.34 40.43 -4.94
CA PRO A 27 -2.38 39.61 -4.20
C PRO A 27 -2.40 38.17 -4.70
N LYS A 28 -1.20 37.60 -4.84
CA LYS A 28 -1.04 36.18 -5.20
C LYS A 28 -1.61 35.28 -4.12
N GLY A 29 -2.04 34.10 -4.51
CA GLY A 29 -2.54 33.06 -3.61
C GLY A 29 -1.59 31.89 -3.46
N GLY A 30 -2.02 30.92 -2.67
CA GLY A 30 -1.28 29.68 -2.43
C GLY A 30 -2.18 28.47 -2.29
N VAL A 31 -1.56 27.30 -2.27
CA VAL A 31 -2.21 26.02 -2.01
C VAL A 31 -1.38 25.25 -0.99
N LEU A 32 -1.99 24.93 0.17
CA LEU A 32 -1.43 24.03 1.17
C LEU A 32 -1.90 22.61 0.86
N VAL A 33 -0.99 21.73 0.53
CA VAL A 33 -1.26 20.30 0.35
C VAL A 33 -0.99 19.58 1.66
N LYS A 34 -1.96 18.79 2.11
CA LYS A 34 -1.85 17.91 3.27
C LYS A 34 -1.94 16.46 2.83
N LYS A 35 -1.05 15.63 3.35
CA LYS A 35 -1.00 14.20 3.10
C LYS A 35 -1.14 13.44 4.40
N VAL A 36 -2.15 12.57 4.48
CA VAL A 36 -2.47 11.81 5.69
C VAL A 36 -2.71 10.33 5.39
N SER A 37 -2.55 9.49 6.40
CA SER A 37 -2.96 8.10 6.39
C SER A 37 -4.48 8.00 6.42
N ALA A 38 -5.06 7.16 5.56
CA ALA A 38 -6.50 6.90 5.57
C ALA A 38 -6.96 6.06 6.76
N ALA A 39 -6.04 5.39 7.47
CA ALA A 39 -6.36 4.55 8.61
C ALA A 39 -6.60 5.36 9.90
N ASP A 40 -5.77 6.39 10.14
CA ASP A 40 -5.73 7.08 11.44
C ASP A 40 -5.55 8.59 11.34
N ASN A 41 -5.55 9.16 10.13
CA ASN A 41 -5.28 10.57 9.82
C ASN A 41 -3.88 11.06 10.25
N SER A 42 -2.94 10.17 10.56
CA SER A 42 -1.56 10.58 10.85
C SER A 42 -0.91 11.23 9.61
N PRO A 43 -0.06 12.26 9.81
CA PRO A 43 0.62 12.93 8.70
C PRO A 43 1.63 12.00 8.02
N LEU A 44 1.72 12.07 6.68
CA LEU A 44 2.67 11.29 5.88
C LEU A 44 3.73 12.19 5.27
N SER A 45 4.96 12.11 5.81
CA SER A 45 6.17 12.75 5.25
C SER A 45 6.72 11.95 4.07
N ASP A 46 7.62 12.58 3.31
CA ASP A 46 8.39 11.97 2.22
C ASP A 46 7.54 11.44 1.05
N VAL A 47 6.35 11.97 0.89
CA VAL A 47 5.48 11.71 -0.27
C VAL A 47 5.75 12.73 -1.36
N GLU A 48 6.03 12.27 -2.58
CA GLU A 48 6.34 13.15 -3.72
C GLU A 48 5.11 13.45 -4.56
N PHE A 49 4.96 14.71 -4.92
CA PHE A 49 3.89 15.22 -5.78
C PHE A 49 4.46 15.96 -6.98
N LEU A 50 3.73 15.89 -8.09
CA LEU A 50 3.91 16.77 -9.23
C LEU A 50 2.78 17.79 -9.23
N VAL A 51 3.13 19.08 -9.30
CA VAL A 51 2.20 20.18 -9.38
C VAL A 51 2.36 20.88 -10.74
N THR A 52 1.27 20.89 -11.52
CA THR A 52 1.21 21.58 -12.82
C THR A 52 0.02 22.52 -12.86
N LYS A 53 0.02 23.42 -13.82
CA LYS A 53 -1.20 24.15 -14.20
C LYS A 53 -2.05 23.29 -15.14
N SER A 54 -3.26 23.69 -15.37
CA SER A 54 -4.19 23.00 -16.30
C SER A 54 -3.68 22.93 -17.74
N ASP A 55 -2.75 23.81 -18.14
CA ASP A 55 -2.09 23.79 -19.46
C ASP A 55 -0.87 22.83 -19.51
N GLY A 56 -0.57 22.13 -18.42
CA GLY A 56 0.56 21.21 -18.28
C GLY A 56 1.89 21.87 -17.89
N SER A 57 1.95 23.21 -17.79
CA SER A 57 3.17 23.87 -17.33
C SER A 57 3.43 23.59 -15.85
N VAL A 58 4.70 23.36 -15.48
CA VAL A 58 5.10 23.05 -14.10
C VAL A 58 5.07 24.29 -13.21
N VAL A 59 4.92 24.09 -11.91
CA VAL A 59 4.91 25.15 -10.89
C VAL A 59 6.10 24.97 -9.96
N GLY A 60 6.76 26.08 -9.61
CA GLY A 60 7.92 26.11 -8.72
C GLY A 60 9.26 25.75 -9.40
N ASP A 61 10.34 25.85 -8.64
CA ASP A 61 11.72 25.79 -9.15
C ASP A 61 12.22 24.36 -9.40
N ALA A 62 11.59 23.36 -8.78
CA ALA A 62 12.01 21.94 -8.85
C ALA A 62 11.25 21.14 -9.93
N ASN A 63 11.00 21.72 -11.11
CA ASN A 63 10.22 21.10 -12.18
C ASN A 63 8.83 20.62 -11.72
N GLY A 64 8.17 21.37 -10.84
CA GLY A 64 6.86 21.03 -10.30
C GLY A 64 6.87 19.93 -9.22
N LYS A 65 8.03 19.47 -8.77
CA LYS A 65 8.14 18.44 -7.73
C LYS A 65 8.12 19.05 -6.35
N PHE A 66 7.26 18.49 -5.50
CA PHE A 66 7.13 18.84 -4.08
C PHE A 66 7.13 17.58 -3.24
N VAL A 67 7.71 17.66 -2.05
CA VAL A 67 7.77 16.53 -1.10
C VAL A 67 7.17 16.99 0.22
N THR A 68 6.33 16.16 0.82
CA THR A 68 5.76 16.47 2.14
C THR A 68 6.82 16.42 3.23
N ASP A 69 6.76 17.40 4.14
CA ASP A 69 7.64 17.52 5.32
C ASP A 69 7.19 16.61 6.48
N SER A 70 7.77 16.77 7.65
CA SER A 70 7.44 16.03 8.88
C SER A 70 5.99 16.25 9.36
N THR A 71 5.33 17.33 8.93
CA THR A 71 3.92 17.61 9.21
C THR A 71 2.98 16.99 8.18
N GLY A 72 3.53 16.26 7.20
CA GLY A 72 2.77 15.70 6.08
C GLY A 72 2.28 16.75 5.09
N SER A 73 2.96 17.89 4.97
CA SER A 73 2.47 18.98 4.13
C SER A 73 3.57 19.63 3.29
N PHE A 74 3.15 20.36 2.25
CA PHE A 74 3.95 21.34 1.54
C PHE A 74 3.05 22.50 1.08
N LEU A 75 3.68 23.65 0.86
CA LEU A 75 2.99 24.86 0.44
C LEU A 75 3.46 25.30 -0.95
N VAL A 76 2.51 25.57 -1.84
CA VAL A 76 2.75 26.21 -3.13
C VAL A 76 2.31 27.66 -3.02
N GLU A 77 3.25 28.60 -3.14
CA GLU A 77 3.00 30.04 -2.96
C GLU A 77 3.23 30.83 -4.25
N GLY A 78 2.77 32.06 -4.24
CA GLY A 78 3.07 33.01 -5.31
C GLY A 78 2.36 32.73 -6.63
N VAL A 79 1.25 32.00 -6.59
CA VAL A 79 0.48 31.63 -7.78
C VAL A 79 -0.55 32.73 -8.11
N GLU A 80 -0.71 33.04 -9.39
CA GLU A 80 -1.68 34.03 -9.86
C GLU A 80 -3.11 33.58 -9.55
N PRO A 81 -3.97 34.49 -9.03
CA PRO A 81 -5.37 34.18 -8.80
C PRO A 81 -6.08 33.72 -10.07
N GLY A 82 -7.03 32.79 -9.94
CA GLY A 82 -7.73 32.19 -11.07
C GLY A 82 -6.98 31.04 -11.74
N THR A 83 -5.68 30.85 -11.45
CA THR A 83 -4.93 29.69 -11.95
C THR A 83 -5.51 28.40 -11.37
N THR A 84 -5.74 27.39 -12.23
CA THR A 84 -6.10 26.03 -11.80
C THR A 84 -4.85 25.19 -11.75
N LEU A 85 -4.54 24.66 -10.57
CA LEU A 85 -3.47 23.70 -10.35
C LEU A 85 -4.00 22.27 -10.41
N VAL A 86 -3.19 21.39 -10.99
CA VAL A 86 -3.37 19.93 -11.01
C VAL A 86 -2.27 19.34 -10.13
N ILE A 87 -2.66 18.64 -9.08
CA ILE A 87 -1.76 18.08 -8.08
C ILE A 87 -1.89 16.56 -8.14
N LYS A 88 -0.79 15.87 -8.43
CA LYS A 88 -0.75 14.41 -8.57
C LYS A 88 0.34 13.84 -7.70
N GLU A 89 0.03 12.79 -6.93
CA GLU A 89 1.04 12.02 -6.22
C GLU A 89 1.84 11.17 -7.21
N THR A 90 3.16 11.21 -7.11
CA THR A 90 4.09 10.46 -7.99
C THR A 90 4.86 9.38 -7.25
N ARG A 91 4.99 9.48 -5.92
CA ARG A 91 5.63 8.48 -5.08
C ARG A 91 5.02 8.50 -3.68
N ALA A 92 4.47 7.36 -3.27
CA ALA A 92 3.95 7.16 -1.91
C ALA A 92 5.08 7.01 -0.87
N LYS A 93 4.73 7.19 0.40
CA LYS A 93 5.58 6.75 1.51
C LYS A 93 5.69 5.22 1.51
N PRO A 94 6.87 4.63 1.79
CA PRO A 94 6.99 3.18 1.96
C PRO A 94 5.97 2.64 2.98
N GLY A 95 5.32 1.53 2.64
CA GLY A 95 4.24 0.94 3.44
C GLY A 95 2.84 1.47 3.12
N PHE A 96 2.70 2.34 2.12
CA PHE A 96 1.42 2.89 1.66
C PHE A 96 1.21 2.66 0.17
N LEU A 97 -0.07 2.52 -0.22
CA LEU A 97 -0.46 2.50 -1.63
C LEU A 97 -0.31 3.89 -2.24
N LEU A 98 0.20 3.94 -3.47
CA LEU A 98 0.17 5.15 -4.29
C LEU A 98 -1.29 5.40 -4.73
N ASP A 99 -1.80 6.60 -4.48
CA ASP A 99 -3.02 7.12 -5.11
C ASP A 99 -2.62 8.17 -6.14
N ASP A 100 -2.56 7.75 -7.40
CA ASP A 100 -2.13 8.61 -8.50
C ASP A 100 -3.28 9.41 -9.14
N ALA A 101 -4.47 9.38 -8.56
CA ALA A 101 -5.61 10.19 -8.98
C ALA A 101 -5.31 11.68 -8.72
N PRO A 102 -5.28 12.53 -9.75
CA PRO A 102 -5.00 13.95 -9.57
C PRO A 102 -6.18 14.67 -8.93
N GLN A 103 -5.88 15.68 -8.10
CA GLN A 103 -6.87 16.67 -7.65
C GLN A 103 -6.60 18.03 -8.31
N THR A 104 -7.65 18.77 -8.58
CA THR A 104 -7.57 20.11 -9.14
C THR A 104 -8.04 21.15 -8.13
N VAL A 105 -7.36 22.29 -8.09
CA VAL A 105 -7.70 23.39 -7.21
C VAL A 105 -7.50 24.73 -7.91
N GLN A 106 -8.48 25.63 -7.78
CA GLN A 106 -8.35 27.00 -8.28
C GLN A 106 -7.77 27.91 -7.18
N VAL A 107 -6.71 28.61 -7.52
CA VAL A 107 -6.04 29.58 -6.63
C VAL A 107 -6.92 30.82 -6.49
N LYS A 108 -7.13 31.25 -5.25
CA LYS A 108 -7.92 32.44 -4.89
C LYS A 108 -7.01 33.61 -4.52
N GLU A 109 -7.48 34.79 -4.80
CA GLU A 109 -6.76 36.01 -4.48
C GLU A 109 -6.47 36.16 -3.00
N GLY A 110 -5.18 36.33 -2.65
CA GLY A 110 -4.71 36.55 -1.29
C GLY A 110 -5.00 35.44 -0.28
N GLN A 111 -5.41 34.25 -0.76
CA GLN A 111 -5.80 33.14 0.10
C GLN A 111 -4.90 31.92 -0.13
N THR A 112 -4.73 31.12 0.94
CA THR A 112 -4.18 29.77 0.86
C THR A 112 -5.34 28.76 0.92
N VAL A 113 -5.54 28.03 -0.19
CA VAL A 113 -6.53 26.95 -0.26
C VAL A 113 -5.88 25.65 0.20
N THR A 114 -6.57 24.87 1.04
CA THR A 114 -6.06 23.56 1.49
C THR A 114 -6.65 22.43 0.66
N VAL A 115 -5.78 21.49 0.24
CA VAL A 115 -6.15 20.24 -0.44
C VAL A 115 -5.59 19.07 0.36
N GLU A 116 -6.41 18.05 0.61
CA GLU A 116 -6.00 16.87 1.38
C GLU A 116 -5.98 15.63 0.49
N PHE A 117 -4.88 14.87 0.59
CA PHE A 117 -4.69 13.56 -0.03
C PHE A 117 -4.56 12.48 1.05
N ARG A 118 -5.09 11.29 0.76
CA ARG A 118 -5.11 10.17 1.69
C ARG A 118 -4.51 8.93 1.04
N ASN A 119 -3.58 8.23 1.73
CA ASN A 119 -3.11 6.92 1.28
C ASN A 119 -3.53 5.82 2.25
N GLN A 120 -3.89 4.68 1.67
CA GLN A 120 -4.15 3.46 2.44
C GLN A 120 -2.81 2.80 2.81
N PRO A 121 -2.60 2.40 4.10
CA PRO A 121 -1.47 1.54 4.43
C PRO A 121 -1.58 0.22 3.67
N LEU A 122 -0.45 -0.37 3.33
CA LEU A 122 -0.40 -1.74 2.83
C LEU A 122 -0.84 -2.73 3.92
N GLY A 123 -1.20 -3.94 3.51
CA GLY A 123 -1.62 -4.99 4.43
C GLY A 123 -0.47 -5.88 4.91
N ASN A 124 -0.81 -6.93 5.68
CA ASN A 124 0.12 -7.91 6.22
C ASN A 124 -0.39 -9.34 5.98
N LEU A 125 0.55 -10.29 5.94
CA LEU A 125 0.25 -11.73 5.90
C LEU A 125 0.98 -12.43 7.04
N VAL A 126 0.26 -13.26 7.78
CA VAL A 126 0.79 -14.20 8.78
C VAL A 126 0.53 -15.60 8.26
N ILE A 127 1.60 -16.39 8.11
CA ILE A 127 1.53 -17.82 7.83
C ILE A 127 1.85 -18.55 9.12
N GLU A 128 0.96 -19.39 9.61
CA GLU A 128 1.17 -20.23 10.78
C GLU A 128 1.41 -21.68 10.34
N LYS A 129 2.55 -22.23 10.72
CA LYS A 129 2.96 -23.60 10.38
C LYS A 129 2.93 -24.50 11.59
N TRP A 130 2.15 -25.56 11.49
CA TRP A 130 1.91 -26.52 12.55
C TRP A 130 2.22 -27.95 12.12
N GLY A 131 2.82 -28.72 13.03
CA GLY A 131 2.96 -30.17 12.92
C GLY A 131 1.88 -30.87 13.73
N ARG A 132 1.27 -31.91 13.14
CA ARG A 132 0.26 -32.75 13.80
C ARG A 132 0.79 -34.12 14.10
N ASN A 133 0.61 -34.56 15.37
CA ASN A 133 0.84 -35.93 15.79
C ASN A 133 -0.37 -36.39 16.62
N GLY A 134 -1.30 -37.08 15.98
CA GLY A 134 -2.61 -37.39 16.57
C GLY A 134 -3.39 -36.08 16.86
N SER A 135 -3.71 -35.86 18.15
CA SER A 135 -4.40 -34.65 18.61
C SER A 135 -3.47 -33.51 19.05
N THR A 136 -2.15 -33.73 19.01
CA THR A 136 -1.17 -32.71 19.42
C THR A 136 -0.72 -31.91 18.23
N GLU A 137 -0.73 -30.59 18.41
CA GLU A 137 -0.21 -29.61 17.43
C GLU A 137 0.98 -28.89 18.04
N VAL A 138 2.06 -28.76 17.26
CA VAL A 138 3.27 -28.03 17.64
C VAL A 138 3.69 -27.08 16.52
N PRO A 139 4.22 -25.89 16.83
CA PRO A 139 4.75 -25.02 15.80
C PRO A 139 5.98 -25.64 15.15
N LEU A 140 6.14 -25.49 13.83
CA LEU A 140 7.31 -25.99 13.10
C LEU A 140 8.18 -24.83 12.64
N GLU A 141 9.41 -24.79 13.14
CA GLU A 141 10.46 -23.86 12.73
C GLU A 141 11.21 -24.37 11.50
N GLY A 142 11.61 -23.48 10.59
CA GLY A 142 12.47 -23.79 9.46
C GLY A 142 11.76 -24.39 8.24
N VAL A 143 10.45 -24.42 8.22
CA VAL A 143 9.67 -24.84 7.06
C VAL A 143 9.77 -23.78 5.96
N LYS A 144 10.06 -24.23 4.72
CA LYS A 144 10.32 -23.36 3.58
C LYS A 144 9.06 -23.11 2.74
N PHE A 145 8.76 -21.84 2.53
CA PHE A 145 7.66 -21.38 1.71
C PHE A 145 8.13 -20.56 0.51
N GLU A 146 7.45 -20.71 -0.62
CA GLU A 146 7.50 -19.78 -1.75
C GLU A 146 6.24 -18.94 -1.76
N ILE A 147 6.38 -17.61 -1.93
CA ILE A 147 5.26 -16.69 -1.98
C ILE A 147 5.33 -15.85 -3.25
N LYS A 148 4.27 -15.93 -4.05
CA LYS A 148 4.11 -15.22 -5.32
C LYS A 148 2.81 -14.47 -5.38
N TYR A 149 2.80 -13.33 -6.04
CA TYR A 149 1.56 -12.69 -6.47
C TYR A 149 0.85 -13.54 -7.52
N ALA A 150 -0.45 -13.34 -7.70
CA ALA A 150 -1.24 -14.05 -8.71
C ALA A 150 -0.72 -13.87 -10.16
N ASN A 151 0.03 -12.79 -10.42
CA ASN A 151 0.71 -12.54 -11.70
C ASN A 151 2.04 -13.29 -11.87
N GLY A 152 2.44 -14.10 -10.89
CA GLY A 152 3.68 -14.89 -10.89
C GLY A 152 4.92 -14.17 -10.38
N GLN A 153 4.86 -12.87 -10.08
CA GLN A 153 5.98 -12.16 -9.47
C GLN A 153 6.20 -12.62 -8.03
N TYR A 154 7.47 -12.74 -7.63
CA TYR A 154 7.83 -13.05 -6.26
C TYR A 154 7.47 -11.91 -5.32
N VAL A 155 6.97 -12.26 -4.14
CA VAL A 155 6.76 -11.29 -3.07
C VAL A 155 8.10 -10.98 -2.42
N ASP A 156 8.46 -9.70 -2.42
CA ASP A 156 9.64 -9.17 -1.72
C ASP A 156 9.12 -8.20 -0.64
N ALA A 157 8.96 -8.72 0.57
CA ALA A 157 8.36 -7.96 1.67
C ALA A 157 9.32 -7.85 2.86
N ALA A 158 9.28 -6.69 3.51
CA ALA A 158 9.99 -6.50 4.78
C ALA A 158 9.34 -7.33 5.89
N GLY A 159 10.16 -7.96 6.74
CA GLY A 159 9.70 -8.65 7.95
C GLY A 159 9.82 -10.16 7.98
N GLY A 160 10.20 -10.80 6.87
CA GLY A 160 10.59 -12.22 6.86
C GLY A 160 12.11 -12.40 6.80
N THR A 161 12.60 -13.62 6.97
CA THR A 161 13.97 -13.92 6.57
C THR A 161 13.99 -13.91 5.04
N LEU A 162 14.36 -12.77 4.47
CA LEU A 162 14.38 -12.54 3.04
C LEU A 162 15.35 -13.49 2.33
N SER A 163 14.84 -14.18 1.35
CA SER A 163 15.65 -14.56 0.21
C SER A 163 15.16 -13.79 -1.01
N SER A 164 16.06 -13.47 -1.92
CA SER A 164 15.79 -12.65 -3.12
C SER A 164 14.75 -13.20 -4.10
N ASN A 165 14.04 -14.28 -3.79
CA ASN A 165 13.18 -15.02 -4.70
C ASN A 165 11.83 -15.42 -4.07
N GLY A 166 11.27 -14.62 -3.18
CA GLY A 166 9.99 -14.94 -2.54
C GLY A 166 10.03 -16.18 -1.63
N ILE A 167 11.21 -16.57 -1.15
CA ILE A 167 11.40 -17.71 -0.26
C ILE A 167 11.47 -17.23 1.19
N TYR A 168 10.70 -17.86 2.06
CA TYR A 168 10.59 -17.52 3.47
C TYR A 168 10.62 -18.77 4.32
N TYR A 169 11.11 -18.66 5.55
CA TYR A 169 11.18 -19.76 6.50
C TYR A 169 10.38 -19.42 7.75
N SER A 170 9.65 -20.40 8.29
CA SER A 170 8.98 -20.25 9.58
C SER A 170 9.97 -20.08 10.72
N ASP A 171 9.65 -19.18 11.65
CA ASP A 171 10.45 -18.93 12.87
C ASP A 171 10.20 -19.96 13.96
N SER A 172 10.83 -19.79 15.14
CA SER A 172 10.69 -20.68 16.30
C SER A 172 9.26 -20.76 16.86
N THR A 173 8.38 -19.83 16.49
CA THR A 173 6.94 -19.86 16.81
C THR A 173 6.09 -20.48 15.70
N GLY A 174 6.72 -21.00 14.65
CA GLY A 174 6.07 -21.58 13.47
C GLY A 174 5.47 -20.53 12.54
N LYS A 175 5.93 -19.26 12.58
CA LYS A 175 5.31 -18.18 11.78
C LYS A 175 6.24 -17.63 10.73
N VAL A 176 5.63 -17.20 9.60
CA VAL A 176 6.20 -16.24 8.67
C VAL A 176 5.30 -15.00 8.71
N ILE A 177 5.89 -13.83 9.01
CA ILE A 177 5.17 -12.57 9.10
C ILE A 177 5.70 -11.63 8.02
N LEU A 178 4.83 -11.24 7.10
CA LEU A 178 5.13 -10.31 6.01
C LEU A 178 4.33 -9.04 6.20
N SER A 179 5.01 -7.89 6.09
CA SER A 179 4.39 -6.58 6.19
C SER A 179 4.57 -5.79 4.89
N GLY A 180 3.66 -4.87 4.63
CA GLY A 180 3.76 -3.99 3.47
C GLY A 180 3.43 -4.68 2.15
N ILE A 181 2.48 -5.62 2.16
CA ILE A 181 1.99 -6.31 0.96
C ILE A 181 0.48 -6.12 0.79
N THR A 182 0.02 -6.14 -0.45
CA THR A 182 -1.41 -6.02 -0.78
C THR A 182 -1.67 -6.76 -2.09
N GLY A 183 -2.87 -7.31 -2.23
CA GLY A 183 -3.27 -8.07 -3.41
C GLY A 183 -3.36 -9.57 -3.15
N THR A 184 -3.60 -10.33 -4.20
CA THR A 184 -3.73 -11.78 -4.11
C THR A 184 -2.37 -12.45 -4.25
N VAL A 185 -2.01 -13.28 -3.27
CA VAL A 185 -0.78 -14.08 -3.26
C VAL A 185 -1.10 -15.57 -3.18
N VAL A 186 -0.19 -16.36 -3.74
CA VAL A 186 -0.16 -17.82 -3.63
C VAL A 186 1.02 -18.18 -2.73
N VAL A 187 0.74 -18.89 -1.65
CA VAL A 187 1.73 -19.40 -0.69
C VAL A 187 1.85 -20.90 -0.89
N THR A 188 3.05 -21.38 -1.21
CA THR A 188 3.34 -22.80 -1.44
C THR A 188 4.41 -23.27 -0.47
N GLU A 189 4.14 -24.33 0.27
CA GLU A 189 5.16 -25.02 1.06
C GLU A 189 6.06 -25.83 0.12
N LEU A 190 7.37 -25.57 0.14
CA LEU A 190 8.34 -26.25 -0.70
C LEU A 190 9.02 -27.42 0.02
N GLU A 191 9.37 -27.21 1.29
CA GLU A 191 10.13 -28.19 2.07
C GLU A 191 9.62 -28.22 3.52
N SER A 192 9.39 -29.44 4.03
CA SER A 192 9.08 -29.67 5.44
C SER A 192 10.36 -29.82 6.26
N VAL A 193 10.22 -29.90 7.58
CA VAL A 193 11.30 -30.22 8.49
C VAL A 193 11.37 -31.74 8.79
N PRO A 194 12.53 -32.28 9.24
CA PRO A 194 12.66 -33.70 9.59
C PRO A 194 11.59 -34.17 10.57
N GLY A 195 11.03 -35.34 10.32
CA GLY A 195 9.97 -35.94 11.14
C GLY A 195 8.54 -35.55 10.73
N TYR A 196 8.36 -34.69 9.71
CA TYR A 196 7.07 -34.27 9.19
C TYR A 196 6.98 -34.36 7.66
N THR A 197 5.79 -34.64 7.13
CA THR A 197 5.50 -34.70 5.70
C THR A 197 4.51 -33.63 5.33
N ILE A 198 4.75 -33.00 4.18
CA ILE A 198 3.80 -32.06 3.57
C ILE A 198 2.52 -32.81 3.21
N ASP A 199 1.38 -32.21 3.52
CA ASP A 199 0.09 -32.69 3.03
C ASP A 199 -0.12 -32.15 1.61
N PRO A 200 -0.15 -33.02 0.58
CA PRO A 200 -0.30 -32.58 -0.83
C PRO A 200 -1.58 -31.78 -1.10
N ASP A 201 -2.65 -32.07 -0.36
CA ASP A 201 -3.96 -31.43 -0.56
C ASP A 201 -3.99 -30.00 0.01
N SER A 202 -3.06 -29.65 0.89
CA SER A 202 -2.95 -28.33 1.51
C SER A 202 -1.58 -27.66 1.30
N GLN A 203 -0.77 -28.17 0.38
CA GLN A 203 0.57 -27.65 0.09
C GLN A 203 0.57 -26.21 -0.41
N SER A 204 -0.49 -25.76 -1.05
CA SER A 204 -0.60 -24.40 -1.60
C SER A 204 -1.93 -23.76 -1.22
N GLN A 205 -1.87 -22.49 -0.82
CA GLN A 205 -3.06 -21.70 -0.49
C GLN A 205 -2.99 -20.33 -1.17
N THR A 206 -4.16 -19.84 -1.61
CA THR A 206 -4.30 -18.50 -2.19
C THR A 206 -5.02 -17.62 -1.19
N VAL A 207 -4.49 -16.42 -0.95
CA VAL A 207 -5.07 -15.43 -0.03
C VAL A 207 -5.01 -14.03 -0.64
N THR A 208 -6.08 -13.24 -0.42
CA THR A 208 -6.11 -11.83 -0.80
C THR A 208 -5.90 -10.95 0.43
N ILE A 209 -4.89 -10.08 0.38
CA ILE A 209 -4.56 -9.13 1.44
C ILE A 209 -5.07 -7.77 1.01
N ASN A 210 -6.02 -7.21 1.76
CA ASN A 210 -6.54 -5.87 1.53
C ASN A 210 -5.64 -4.81 2.19
N PRO A 211 -5.67 -3.57 1.71
CA PRO A 211 -5.01 -2.46 2.40
C PRO A 211 -5.46 -2.36 3.85
N ASN A 212 -4.51 -2.04 4.74
CA ASN A 212 -4.73 -1.90 6.19
C ASN A 212 -5.34 -3.14 6.88
N ASP A 213 -5.09 -4.34 6.32
CA ASP A 213 -5.63 -5.61 6.83
C ASP A 213 -4.50 -6.58 7.14
N THR A 214 -4.75 -7.55 8.03
CA THR A 214 -3.83 -8.66 8.32
C THR A 214 -4.56 -9.97 8.08
N GLN A 215 -4.12 -10.71 7.06
CA GLN A 215 -4.61 -12.04 6.78
C GLN A 215 -3.75 -13.08 7.47
N THR A 216 -4.38 -14.12 8.04
CA THR A 216 -3.69 -15.26 8.65
C THR A 216 -4.13 -16.54 7.94
N ILE A 217 -3.16 -17.34 7.48
CA ILE A 217 -3.38 -18.66 6.89
C ILE A 217 -2.60 -19.72 7.66
N ARG A 218 -3.09 -20.96 7.63
CA ARG A 218 -2.48 -22.07 8.38
C ARG A 218 -2.13 -23.22 7.47
N PHE A 219 -0.94 -23.76 7.68
CA PHE A 219 -0.46 -24.97 7.05
C PHE A 219 -0.19 -26.04 8.11
N TYR A 220 -0.52 -27.28 7.76
CA TYR A 220 -0.32 -28.42 8.65
C TYR A 220 0.51 -29.48 7.96
N ASN A 221 1.48 -30.06 8.70
CA ASN A 221 2.19 -31.26 8.29
C ASN A 221 1.95 -32.37 9.28
N ASN A 222 1.88 -33.60 8.78
CA ASN A 222 1.67 -34.76 9.61
C ASN A 222 3.01 -35.39 10.04
N ALA A 223 3.11 -35.76 11.31
CA ALA A 223 4.30 -36.47 11.81
C ALA A 223 4.47 -37.80 11.06
N VAL A 224 5.72 -38.10 10.68
CA VAL A 224 6.08 -39.37 10.05
C VAL A 224 5.83 -40.49 11.07
N GLY A 225 4.99 -41.48 10.72
CA GLY A 225 4.62 -42.57 11.62
C GLY A 225 3.34 -42.38 12.43
N ALA A 226 2.64 -41.22 12.30
CA ALA A 226 1.26 -41.10 12.79
C ALA A 226 0.37 -42.05 12.00
N ARG A 227 0.01 -43.20 12.59
CA ARG A 227 -0.98 -44.10 11.97
C ARG A 227 -2.31 -43.35 11.85
N MET A 228 -2.79 -43.20 10.63
CA MET A 228 -4.20 -42.90 10.41
C MET A 228 -5.00 -44.00 11.13
N HIS A 229 -5.66 -43.68 12.23
CA HIS A 229 -6.74 -44.49 12.73
C HIS A 229 -7.91 -44.42 11.75
N GLY A 230 -7.83 -45.23 10.69
CA GLY A 230 -9.03 -45.57 9.93
C GLY A 230 -10.05 -46.21 10.90
N PRO A 231 -11.37 -46.08 10.66
CA PRO A 231 -12.37 -46.69 11.52
C PRO A 231 -12.07 -48.20 11.66
N CYS A 232 -11.92 -48.67 12.89
CA CYS A 232 -11.78 -50.08 13.19
C CYS A 232 -12.93 -50.85 12.54
N ARG A 233 -12.66 -51.54 11.44
CA ARG A 233 -13.57 -52.58 10.98
C ARG A 233 -13.53 -53.68 12.04
N GLY A 234 -14.62 -53.87 12.75
CA GLY A 234 -14.81 -54.93 13.69
C GLY A 234 -14.51 -56.30 13.04
N PRO A 235 -14.11 -57.29 13.83
CA PRO A 235 -13.78 -58.62 13.29
C PRO A 235 -14.97 -59.18 12.53
N SER A 236 -14.77 -59.50 11.24
CA SER A 236 -15.72 -60.27 10.48
C SER A 236 -15.86 -61.66 11.14
N SER A 237 -17.06 -61.99 11.57
CA SER A 237 -17.43 -63.29 12.04
C SER A 237 -17.16 -64.34 10.93
N TYR A 238 -16.16 -65.22 11.18
CA TYR A 238 -15.98 -66.44 10.35
C TYR A 238 -17.17 -67.35 10.56
N PRO A 239 -17.79 -67.92 9.51
CA PRO A 239 -18.78 -68.97 9.67
C PRO A 239 -18.08 -70.29 10.11
N SER A 240 -18.62 -70.88 11.15
CA SER A 240 -18.21 -72.19 11.66
C SER A 240 -18.50 -73.29 10.61
N TRP A 241 -17.45 -73.96 10.16
CA TRP A 241 -17.57 -75.20 9.39
C TRP A 241 -18.07 -76.31 10.30
N ARG A 242 -19.29 -76.81 10.07
CA ARG A 242 -19.74 -78.06 10.61
C ARG A 242 -19.26 -79.17 9.68
N SER A 243 -18.60 -80.20 10.21
CA SER A 243 -18.29 -81.45 9.53
C SER A 243 -19.57 -82.27 9.38
N PRO A 244 -19.81 -82.93 8.24
CA PRO A 244 -20.90 -83.92 8.10
C PRO A 244 -20.51 -85.29 8.65
N PRO A 245 -21.48 -86.23 8.85
CA PRO A 245 -21.38 -87.48 9.61
C PRO A 245 -20.48 -88.55 8.99
#